data_1f3d2d0444e5c2a3c465098cfa8f9efa
#
_entry.id   1f3d2d0444e5c2a3c465098cfa8f9efa
#
_cell.length_a   1.000
_cell.length_b   1.000
_cell.length_c   1.000
_cell.angle_alpha   90.00
_cell.angle_beta   90.00
_cell.angle_gamma   90.00
#
_symmetry.space_group_name_H-M   'P 1'
#
loop_
_entity.id
_entity.type
_entity.pdbx_description
1 polymer ?
#
loop_
_entity_poly.entity_id
_entity_poly.type
_entity_poly.pdbx_seq_one_letter_code
_entity_poly.pdbx_strand_id
1 'polypeptide(L)'
;LTAFVRMAVQMSLLAYWYPDTFVFNRLFPNLDYIFATVEQGLFGCQPSVEFSKHCPSIWFSEPFNMGYFFYYPMILVVTVWYFLTHFEWFEKICFVLVTSFFIYYLFYILVPVAGPQFYFPAIGMDKVNAGIFPPIGDYFNWNDYLVPGPGYDQGFFYQLVEASQEVGERPTAAFPSSHVAI
;
A
#
# COMPACT_ATOMS: atom_id res chain seq x y z
N LEU A 1 28.17 -15.16 -1.19
CA LEU A 1 27.93 -14.26 -2.31
C LEU A 1 26.75 -14.72 -3.19
N THR A 2 26.72 -15.98 -3.62
CA THR A 2 25.65 -16.54 -4.47
C THR A 2 24.25 -16.40 -3.83
N ALA A 3 24.12 -16.67 -2.53
CA ALA A 3 22.86 -16.52 -1.80
C ALA A 3 22.37 -15.05 -1.78
N PHE A 4 23.29 -14.11 -1.60
CA PHE A 4 22.96 -12.68 -1.63
C PHE A 4 22.51 -12.23 -3.03
N VAL A 5 23.25 -12.63 -4.08
CA VAL A 5 22.86 -12.31 -5.48
C VAL A 5 21.50 -12.90 -5.80
N ARG A 6 21.23 -14.14 -5.41
CA ARG A 6 19.91 -14.76 -5.58
C ARG A 6 18.81 -13.94 -4.92
N MET A 7 19.01 -13.50 -3.66
CA MET A 7 18.05 -12.67 -2.94
C MET A 7 17.85 -11.33 -3.63
N ALA A 8 18.90 -10.66 -4.04
CA ALA A 8 18.81 -9.38 -4.74
C ALA A 8 17.99 -9.51 -6.04
N VAL A 9 18.21 -10.57 -6.82
CA VAL A 9 17.43 -10.87 -8.03
C VAL A 9 15.96 -11.13 -7.68
N GLN A 10 15.67 -11.94 -6.64
CA GLN A 10 14.31 -12.24 -6.22
C GLN A 10 13.56 -10.97 -5.78
N MET A 11 14.19 -10.10 -5.00
CA MET A 11 13.58 -8.84 -4.56
C MET A 11 13.35 -7.88 -5.73
N SER A 12 14.29 -7.82 -6.69
CA SER A 12 14.11 -7.03 -7.91
C SER A 12 12.95 -7.52 -8.76
N LEU A 13 12.80 -8.85 -8.88
CA LEU A 13 11.68 -9.47 -9.60
C LEU A 13 10.34 -9.20 -8.90
N LEU A 14 10.29 -9.24 -7.56
CA LEU A 14 9.07 -8.88 -6.82
C LEU A 14 8.67 -7.42 -7.14
N ALA A 15 9.61 -6.48 -7.06
CA ALA A 15 9.33 -5.09 -7.41
C ALA A 15 8.86 -4.93 -8.86
N TYR A 16 9.43 -5.70 -9.78
CA TYR A 16 9.04 -5.71 -11.19
C TYR A 16 7.63 -6.26 -11.42
N TRP A 17 7.23 -7.32 -10.70
CA TRP A 17 5.91 -7.95 -10.84
C TRP A 17 4.80 -7.24 -10.06
N TYR A 18 5.12 -6.33 -9.16
CA TYR A 18 4.10 -5.60 -8.40
C TYR A 18 3.06 -4.89 -9.30
N PRO A 19 3.45 -4.12 -10.32
CA PRO A 19 2.49 -3.50 -11.24
C PRO A 19 1.63 -4.50 -12.01
N ASP A 20 2.14 -5.72 -12.28
CA ASP A 20 1.38 -6.75 -12.98
C ASP A 20 0.19 -7.26 -12.16
N THR A 21 0.25 -7.16 -10.82
CA THR A 21 -0.89 -7.52 -9.97
C THR A 21 -2.12 -6.69 -10.32
N PHE A 22 -1.95 -5.42 -10.67
CA PHE A 22 -3.03 -4.54 -11.11
C PHE A 22 -3.63 -4.99 -12.45
N VAL A 23 -2.84 -5.50 -13.38
CA VAL A 23 -3.32 -6.01 -14.67
C VAL A 23 -4.28 -7.19 -14.46
N PHE A 24 -3.94 -8.12 -13.57
CA PHE A 24 -4.80 -9.25 -13.25
C PHE A 24 -6.00 -8.87 -12.37
N ASN A 25 -5.81 -7.94 -11.45
CA ASN A 25 -6.83 -7.41 -10.56
C ASN A 25 -8.02 -6.80 -11.35
N ARG A 26 -7.75 -6.17 -12.48
CA ARG A 26 -8.77 -5.61 -13.39
C ARG A 26 -9.80 -6.61 -13.92
N LEU A 27 -9.54 -7.91 -13.80
CA LEU A 27 -10.49 -8.96 -14.18
C LEU A 27 -11.64 -9.11 -13.17
N PHE A 28 -11.50 -8.53 -11.98
CA PHE A 28 -12.47 -8.60 -10.90
C PHE A 28 -13.06 -7.23 -10.59
N PRO A 29 -14.33 -7.17 -10.13
CA PRO A 29 -14.93 -5.90 -9.74
C PRO A 29 -14.27 -5.34 -8.48
N ASN A 30 -14.15 -4.00 -8.41
CA ASN A 30 -13.64 -3.32 -7.24
C ASN A 30 -14.49 -3.58 -5.99
N LEU A 31 -13.85 -3.86 -4.85
CA LEU A 31 -14.49 -4.24 -3.59
C LEU A 31 -14.39 -3.18 -2.49
N ASP A 32 -13.85 -1.99 -2.76
CA ASP A 32 -13.69 -0.92 -1.77
C ASP A 32 -14.99 -0.55 -1.05
N TYR A 33 -16.12 -0.60 -1.75
CA TYR A 33 -17.43 -0.29 -1.18
C TYR A 33 -17.80 -1.22 -0.01
N ILE A 34 -17.37 -2.49 -0.04
CA ILE A 34 -17.59 -3.45 1.05
C ILE A 34 -16.79 -3.02 2.28
N PHE A 35 -15.49 -2.72 2.09
CA PHE A 35 -14.61 -2.30 3.18
C PHE A 35 -15.08 -0.99 3.81
N ALA A 36 -15.38 0.02 3.00
CA ALA A 36 -15.90 1.29 3.48
C ALA A 36 -17.25 1.16 4.22
N THR A 37 -18.14 0.27 3.76
CA THR A 37 -19.41 0.00 4.44
C THR A 37 -19.19 -0.70 5.79
N VAL A 38 -18.26 -1.66 5.85
CA VAL A 38 -17.92 -2.36 7.10
C VAL A 38 -17.29 -1.38 8.10
N GLU A 39 -16.34 -0.54 7.67
CA GLU A 39 -15.74 0.50 8.52
C GLU A 39 -16.80 1.46 9.06
N GLN A 40 -17.69 1.94 8.20
CA GLN A 40 -18.81 2.80 8.61
C GLN A 40 -19.71 2.14 9.64
N GLY A 41 -20.00 0.84 9.47
CA GLY A 41 -20.81 0.08 10.41
C GLY A 41 -20.14 -0.17 11.77
N LEU A 42 -18.82 -0.34 11.78
CA LEU A 42 -18.04 -0.61 13.00
C LEU A 42 -17.73 0.66 13.79
N PHE A 43 -17.36 1.74 13.11
CA PHE A 43 -16.85 2.96 13.74
C PHE A 43 -17.86 4.13 13.73
N GLY A 44 -18.95 4.02 12.95
CA GLY A 44 -19.88 5.14 12.72
C GLY A 44 -19.32 6.27 11.86
N CYS A 45 -18.09 6.14 11.39
CA CYS A 45 -17.37 7.12 10.58
C CYS A 45 -16.33 6.40 9.71
N GLN A 46 -15.63 7.16 8.85
CA GLN A 46 -14.45 6.67 8.14
C GLN A 46 -13.19 7.07 8.90
N PRO A 47 -12.49 6.14 9.58
CA PRO A 47 -11.36 6.47 10.47
C PRO A 47 -10.23 7.23 9.77
N SER A 48 -9.94 6.91 8.51
CA SER A 48 -8.90 7.59 7.72
C SER A 48 -9.23 9.06 7.49
N VAL A 49 -10.50 9.38 7.23
CA VAL A 49 -10.98 10.76 7.02
C VAL A 49 -10.97 11.54 8.32
N GLU A 50 -11.49 10.94 9.41
CA GLU A 50 -11.52 11.60 10.71
C GLU A 50 -10.10 11.82 11.25
N PHE A 51 -9.19 10.86 11.09
CA PHE A 51 -7.80 11.03 11.49
C PHE A 51 -7.13 12.20 10.77
N SER A 52 -7.29 12.32 9.45
CA SER A 52 -6.70 13.40 8.67
C SER A 52 -7.26 14.78 9.04
N LYS A 53 -8.54 14.86 9.43
CA LYS A 53 -9.17 16.09 9.91
C LYS A 53 -8.66 16.53 11.29
N HIS A 54 -8.49 15.58 12.22
CA HIS A 54 -8.10 15.86 13.60
C HIS A 54 -6.60 16.01 13.81
N CYS A 55 -5.79 15.40 12.93
CA CYS A 55 -4.33 15.38 13.04
C CYS A 55 -3.63 15.97 11.78
N PRO A 56 -3.99 17.20 11.32
CA PRO A 56 -3.43 17.75 10.08
C PRO A 56 -2.03 18.36 10.25
N SER A 57 -1.36 18.14 11.39
CA SER A 57 -0.09 18.80 11.68
C SER A 57 1.11 18.02 11.15
N ILE A 58 2.20 18.76 10.85
CA ILE A 58 3.49 18.19 10.43
C ILE A 58 4.01 17.13 11.41
N TRP A 59 3.78 17.30 12.70
CA TRP A 59 4.25 16.39 13.76
C TRP A 59 3.58 15.02 13.72
N PHE A 60 2.43 14.90 13.09
CA PHE A 60 1.77 13.62 12.82
C PHE A 60 2.04 13.12 11.40
N SER A 61 1.89 13.99 10.39
CA SER A 61 2.03 13.63 9.00
C SER A 61 3.44 13.09 8.67
N GLU A 62 4.49 13.81 9.07
CA GLU A 62 5.86 13.45 8.75
C GLU A 62 6.34 12.11 9.35
N PRO A 63 6.08 11.78 10.63
CA PRO A 63 6.42 10.45 11.16
C PRO A 63 5.70 9.29 10.43
N PHE A 64 4.44 9.48 10.02
CA PHE A 64 3.73 8.45 9.25
C PHE A 64 4.32 8.30 7.85
N ASN A 65 4.57 9.40 7.14
CA ASN A 65 5.22 9.38 5.84
C ASN A 65 6.65 8.83 5.92
N MET A 66 7.39 9.15 6.98
CA MET A 66 8.70 8.56 7.25
C MET A 66 8.60 7.03 7.39
N GLY A 67 7.65 6.53 8.20
CA GLY A 67 7.43 5.10 8.38
C GLY A 67 7.07 4.41 7.07
N TYR A 68 6.20 5.03 6.27
CA TYR A 68 5.82 4.52 4.94
C TYR A 68 7.01 4.47 3.99
N PHE A 69 7.79 5.55 3.89
CA PHE A 69 8.97 5.63 3.04
C PHE A 69 10.05 4.61 3.43
N PHE A 70 10.29 4.45 4.75
CA PHE A 70 11.33 3.53 5.25
C PHE A 70 10.99 2.05 5.12
N TYR A 71 9.81 1.68 4.68
CA TYR A 71 9.41 0.29 4.50
C TYR A 71 10.42 -0.50 3.64
N TYR A 72 10.71 -0.06 2.42
CA TYR A 72 11.68 -0.73 1.55
C TYR A 72 13.13 -0.63 2.04
N PRO A 73 13.64 0.53 2.45
CA PRO A 73 14.94 0.63 3.10
C PRO A 73 15.10 -0.28 4.31
N MET A 74 14.07 -0.44 5.13
CA MET A 74 14.10 -1.33 6.30
C MET A 74 14.26 -2.79 5.88
N ILE A 75 13.53 -3.27 4.89
CA ILE A 75 13.67 -4.62 4.35
C ILE A 75 15.10 -4.85 3.85
N LEU A 76 15.67 -3.88 3.13
CA LEU A 76 17.05 -3.95 2.67
C LEU A 76 18.04 -4.02 3.84
N VAL A 77 17.91 -3.14 4.82
CA VAL A 77 18.78 -3.09 6.00
C VAL A 77 18.71 -4.40 6.78
N VAL A 78 17.52 -4.92 7.05
CA VAL A 78 17.35 -6.21 7.75
C VAL A 78 18.00 -7.34 6.95
N THR A 79 17.79 -7.40 5.64
CA THR A 79 18.37 -8.42 4.77
C THR A 79 19.90 -8.38 4.79
N VAL A 80 20.49 -7.18 4.65
CA VAL A 80 21.96 -7.00 4.70
C VAL A 80 22.51 -7.32 6.09
N TRP A 81 21.82 -6.90 7.13
CA TRP A 81 22.21 -7.20 8.53
C TRP A 81 22.32 -8.70 8.76
N TYR A 82 21.30 -9.48 8.40
CA TYR A 82 21.34 -10.93 8.57
C TYR A 82 22.41 -11.59 7.68
N PHE A 83 22.62 -11.09 6.48
CA PHE A 83 23.69 -11.58 5.61
C PHE A 83 25.08 -11.41 6.24
N LEU A 84 25.32 -10.28 6.92
CA LEU A 84 26.64 -9.96 7.49
C LEU A 84 26.87 -10.55 8.88
N THR A 85 25.84 -10.68 9.70
CA THR A 85 25.97 -11.01 11.12
C THR A 85 25.42 -12.39 11.51
N HIS A 86 24.40 -12.88 10.78
CA HIS A 86 23.68 -14.12 11.11
C HIS A 86 23.38 -14.90 9.84
N PHE A 87 24.42 -15.25 9.09
CA PHE A 87 24.29 -15.89 7.78
C PHE A 87 23.51 -17.20 7.80
N GLU A 88 23.53 -17.93 8.92
CA GLU A 88 22.77 -19.17 9.13
C GLU A 88 21.24 -18.95 9.09
N TRP A 89 20.78 -17.73 9.40
CA TRP A 89 19.37 -17.34 9.35
C TRP A 89 18.98 -16.62 8.05
N PHE A 90 19.98 -16.17 7.30
CA PHE A 90 19.77 -15.33 6.11
C PHE A 90 18.81 -15.97 5.11
N GLU A 91 18.99 -17.24 4.76
CA GLU A 91 18.12 -17.92 3.79
C GLU A 91 16.68 -18.10 4.30
N LYS A 92 16.51 -18.30 5.61
CA LYS A 92 15.17 -18.41 6.22
C LYS A 92 14.42 -17.07 6.15
N ILE A 93 15.10 -15.97 6.45
CA ILE A 93 14.51 -14.63 6.39
C ILE A 93 14.18 -14.27 4.95
N CYS A 94 15.08 -14.52 4.02
CA CYS A 94 14.81 -14.34 2.59
C CYS A 94 13.57 -15.13 2.14
N PHE A 95 13.47 -16.39 2.57
CA PHE A 95 12.30 -17.23 2.25
C PHE A 95 11.01 -16.66 2.82
N VAL A 96 11.02 -16.22 4.08
CA VAL A 96 9.84 -15.60 4.71
C VAL A 96 9.41 -14.35 3.97
N LEU A 97 10.34 -13.43 3.69
CA LEU A 97 10.05 -12.19 2.97
C LEU A 97 9.46 -12.46 1.58
N VAL A 98 10.15 -13.27 0.77
CA VAL A 98 9.69 -13.57 -0.60
C VAL A 98 8.32 -14.27 -0.59
N THR A 99 8.13 -15.24 0.30
CA THR A 99 6.86 -15.98 0.43
C THR A 99 5.73 -15.05 0.87
N SER A 100 5.98 -14.16 1.83
CA SER A 100 5.01 -13.16 2.28
C SER A 100 4.57 -12.27 1.12
N PHE A 101 5.50 -11.74 0.32
CA PHE A 101 5.15 -10.93 -0.84
C PHE A 101 4.31 -11.70 -1.87
N PHE A 102 4.61 -12.96 -2.16
CA PHE A 102 3.78 -13.76 -3.07
C PHE A 102 2.37 -13.99 -2.52
N ILE A 103 2.24 -14.21 -1.20
CA ILE A 103 0.92 -14.31 -0.56
C ILE A 103 0.16 -12.99 -0.72
N TYR A 104 0.80 -11.84 -0.48
CA TYR A 104 0.18 -10.52 -0.70
C TYR A 104 -0.25 -10.32 -2.15
N TYR A 105 0.60 -10.67 -3.13
CA TYR A 105 0.26 -10.53 -4.55
C TYR A 105 -0.96 -11.37 -4.93
N LEU A 106 -1.07 -12.58 -4.36
CA LEU A 106 -2.27 -13.40 -4.55
C LEU A 106 -3.53 -12.69 -4.01
N PHE A 107 -3.44 -12.11 -2.81
CA PHE A 107 -4.54 -11.32 -2.26
C PHE A 107 -4.84 -10.08 -3.10
N TYR A 108 -3.84 -9.34 -3.55
CA TYR A 108 -4.02 -8.15 -4.38
C TYR A 108 -4.74 -8.46 -5.69
N ILE A 109 -4.49 -9.62 -6.27
CA ILE A 109 -5.17 -10.07 -7.47
C ILE A 109 -6.63 -10.47 -7.17
N LEU A 110 -6.85 -11.26 -6.11
CA LEU A 110 -8.16 -11.86 -5.83
C LEU A 110 -9.12 -10.93 -5.06
N VAL A 111 -8.59 -9.93 -4.36
CA VAL A 111 -9.35 -8.96 -3.55
C VAL A 111 -9.03 -7.55 -4.04
N PRO A 112 -9.69 -7.09 -5.12
CA PRO A 112 -9.40 -5.80 -5.75
C PRO A 112 -9.89 -4.63 -4.90
N VAL A 113 -8.99 -4.09 -4.08
CA VAL A 113 -9.23 -2.94 -3.20
C VAL A 113 -8.16 -1.89 -3.48
N ALA A 114 -8.59 -0.70 -3.86
CA ALA A 114 -7.73 0.45 -4.15
C ALA A 114 -7.40 1.29 -2.90
N GLY A 115 -8.29 1.24 -1.91
CA GLY A 115 -8.17 1.97 -0.66
C GLY A 115 -8.79 3.36 -0.67
N PRO A 116 -8.93 3.96 0.52
CA PRO A 116 -9.59 5.25 0.72
C PRO A 116 -9.01 6.37 -0.14
N GLN A 117 -7.71 6.38 -0.37
CA GLN A 117 -7.00 7.39 -1.16
C GLN A 117 -7.52 7.48 -2.60
N PHE A 118 -7.88 6.35 -3.20
CA PHE A 118 -8.42 6.29 -4.56
C PHE A 118 -9.95 6.26 -4.58
N TYR A 119 -10.54 5.45 -3.70
CA TYR A 119 -11.98 5.20 -3.71
C TYR A 119 -12.80 6.42 -3.29
N PHE A 120 -12.39 7.15 -2.23
CA PHE A 120 -13.17 8.30 -1.77
C PHE A 120 -13.20 9.46 -2.76
N PRO A 121 -12.09 9.85 -3.41
CA PRO A 121 -12.15 10.81 -4.51
C PRO A 121 -13.00 10.34 -5.69
N ALA A 122 -12.96 9.06 -6.02
CA ALA A 122 -13.72 8.49 -7.13
C ALA A 122 -15.24 8.59 -6.92
N ILE A 123 -15.73 8.38 -5.69
CA ILE A 123 -17.17 8.48 -5.37
C ILE A 123 -17.60 9.89 -4.96
N GLY A 124 -16.68 10.75 -4.57
CA GLY A 124 -16.88 12.11 -4.06
C GLY A 124 -17.10 12.19 -2.56
N MET A 125 -16.46 13.18 -1.93
CA MET A 125 -16.47 13.37 -0.46
C MET A 125 -17.87 13.61 0.11
N ASP A 126 -18.83 14.12 -0.69
CA ASP A 126 -20.21 14.30 -0.26
C ASP A 126 -20.86 12.95 0.10
N LYS A 127 -20.64 11.93 -0.71
CA LYS A 127 -21.13 10.56 -0.45
C LYS A 127 -20.42 9.94 0.75
N VAL A 128 -19.10 10.12 0.86
CA VAL A 128 -18.31 9.63 2.01
C VAL A 128 -18.84 10.23 3.31
N ASN A 129 -19.06 11.54 3.36
CA ASN A 129 -19.62 12.22 4.53
C ASN A 129 -21.07 11.80 4.83
N ALA A 130 -21.84 11.41 3.81
CA ALA A 130 -23.19 10.86 3.98
C ALA A 130 -23.20 9.36 4.36
N GLY A 131 -22.05 8.68 4.42
CA GLY A 131 -21.95 7.25 4.68
C GLY A 131 -22.47 6.38 3.54
N ILE A 132 -22.43 6.86 2.30
CA ILE A 132 -22.91 6.18 1.10
C ILE A 132 -21.76 5.71 0.24
N PHE A 133 -21.59 4.39 0.12
CA PHE A 133 -20.47 3.75 -0.57
C PHE A 133 -20.98 2.91 -1.76
N PRO A 134 -21.20 3.51 -2.94
CA PRO A 134 -21.66 2.77 -4.10
C PRO A 134 -20.54 1.91 -4.70
N PRO A 135 -20.86 0.74 -5.28
CA PRO A 135 -19.91 -0.01 -6.08
C PRO A 135 -19.52 0.80 -7.33
N ILE A 136 -18.25 0.80 -7.68
CA ILE A 136 -17.71 1.53 -8.85
C ILE A 136 -17.30 0.62 -10.01
N GLY A 137 -17.47 -0.70 -9.85
CA GLY A 137 -17.22 -1.69 -10.90
C GLY A 137 -15.79 -1.64 -11.43
N ASP A 138 -15.66 -1.32 -12.70
CA ASP A 138 -14.41 -1.25 -13.46
C ASP A 138 -13.82 0.17 -13.59
N TYR A 139 -14.27 1.12 -12.74
CA TYR A 139 -13.85 2.53 -12.79
C TYR A 139 -12.32 2.69 -12.88
N PHE A 140 -11.57 1.96 -12.07
CA PHE A 140 -10.10 2.04 -12.03
C PHE A 140 -9.42 1.40 -13.25
N ASN A 141 -10.13 0.69 -14.09
CA ASN A 141 -9.57 0.19 -15.35
C ASN A 141 -9.26 1.33 -16.33
N TRP A 142 -9.95 2.47 -16.15
CA TRP A 142 -9.86 3.64 -17.01
C TRP A 142 -9.36 4.89 -16.29
N ASN A 143 -9.30 4.85 -14.95
CA ASN A 143 -8.94 5.98 -14.10
C ASN A 143 -7.90 5.53 -13.07
N ASP A 144 -6.65 5.48 -13.46
CA ASP A 144 -5.52 5.01 -12.64
C ASP A 144 -4.60 6.16 -12.17
N TYR A 145 -5.11 7.40 -12.20
CA TYR A 145 -4.35 8.57 -11.77
C TYR A 145 -4.16 8.61 -10.26
N LEU A 146 -2.98 9.07 -9.85
CA LEU A 146 -2.69 9.33 -8.46
C LEU A 146 -3.45 10.54 -7.95
N VAL A 147 -3.92 10.44 -6.72
CA VAL A 147 -4.50 11.55 -5.97
C VAL A 147 -3.54 11.89 -4.84
N PRO A 148 -3.22 13.17 -4.62
CA PRO A 148 -2.37 13.59 -3.51
C PRO A 148 -2.85 13.00 -2.18
N GLY A 149 -1.92 12.53 -1.37
CA GLY A 149 -2.23 11.98 -0.04
C GLY A 149 -2.85 13.04 0.87
N PRO A 150 -3.75 12.65 1.77
CA PRO A 150 -4.33 13.59 2.72
C PRO A 150 -3.30 14.01 3.77
N GLY A 151 -3.40 15.23 4.27
CA GLY A 151 -2.60 15.74 5.37
C GLY A 151 -1.69 16.90 4.99
N TYR A 152 -0.57 17.06 5.73
CA TYR A 152 0.39 18.14 5.51
C TYR A 152 1.28 17.81 4.30
N ASP A 153 1.16 18.61 3.25
CA ASP A 153 1.73 18.38 1.92
C ASP A 153 3.14 18.97 1.69
N GLN A 154 3.65 19.78 2.61
CA GLN A 154 4.95 20.45 2.48
C GLN A 154 6.08 19.76 3.25
N GLY A 155 5.83 18.56 3.77
CA GLY A 155 6.80 17.78 4.53
C GLY A 155 7.86 17.13 3.64
N PHE A 156 9.07 16.93 4.18
CA PHE A 156 10.16 16.25 3.47
C PHE A 156 9.82 14.79 3.14
N PHE A 157 9.33 14.03 4.12
CA PHE A 157 8.95 12.64 3.90
C PHE A 157 7.68 12.52 3.06
N TYR A 158 6.74 13.47 3.17
CA TYR A 158 5.60 13.53 2.29
C TYR A 158 6.03 13.59 0.82
N GLN A 159 6.96 14.50 0.47
CA GLN A 159 7.48 14.64 -0.88
C GLN A 159 8.22 13.38 -1.37
N LEU A 160 8.95 12.69 -0.48
CA LEU A 160 9.60 11.43 -0.82
C LEU A 160 8.58 10.32 -1.09
N VAL A 161 7.50 10.25 -0.32
CA VAL A 161 6.40 9.30 -0.54
C VAL A 161 5.72 9.59 -1.87
N GLU A 162 5.33 10.84 -2.14
CA GLU A 162 4.73 11.21 -3.44
C GLU A 162 5.62 10.83 -4.61
N ALA A 163 6.90 11.18 -4.57
CA ALA A 163 7.85 10.82 -5.62
C ALA A 163 7.98 9.30 -5.81
N SER A 164 7.88 8.51 -4.73
CA SER A 164 7.90 7.05 -4.81
C SER A 164 6.61 6.47 -5.39
N GLN A 165 5.48 7.07 -5.06
CA GLN A 165 4.16 6.67 -5.54
C GLN A 165 3.97 6.96 -7.04
N GLU A 166 4.44 8.10 -7.52
CA GLU A 166 4.43 8.44 -8.96
C GLU A 166 5.09 7.37 -9.84
N VAL A 167 6.11 6.70 -9.30
CA VAL A 167 6.86 5.68 -10.05
C VAL A 167 6.11 4.36 -10.17
N GLY A 168 5.34 3.94 -9.15
CA GLY A 168 4.85 2.57 -9.12
C GLY A 168 3.49 2.33 -8.50
N GLU A 169 2.85 3.32 -7.87
CA GLU A 169 1.55 3.09 -7.23
C GLU A 169 0.42 3.01 -8.26
N ARG A 170 -0.50 2.09 -8.00
CA ARG A 170 -1.70 1.86 -8.80
C ARG A 170 -2.90 1.73 -7.85
N PRO A 171 -4.15 1.95 -8.32
CA PRO A 171 -5.35 1.80 -7.51
C PRO A 171 -5.64 0.33 -7.21
N THR A 172 -4.76 -0.29 -6.47
CA THR A 172 -4.79 -1.70 -6.04
C THR A 172 -3.97 -1.88 -4.75
N ALA A 173 -3.97 -3.09 -4.21
CA ALA A 173 -3.07 -3.51 -3.12
C ALA A 173 -3.29 -2.81 -1.77
N ALA A 174 -4.47 -2.22 -1.54
CA ALA A 174 -4.76 -1.62 -0.23
C ALA A 174 -5.02 -2.67 0.86
N PHE A 175 -5.47 -3.87 0.48
CA PHE A 175 -5.76 -4.94 1.43
C PHE A 175 -5.22 -6.31 0.96
N PRO A 176 -4.59 -7.07 1.86
CA PRO A 176 -4.05 -6.65 3.18
C PRO A 176 -2.85 -5.71 3.00
N SER A 177 -2.63 -4.78 3.95
CA SER A 177 -1.49 -3.85 3.88
C SER A 177 -0.19 -4.57 4.20
N SER A 178 0.72 -4.66 3.24
CA SER A 178 2.06 -5.21 3.45
C SER A 178 2.92 -4.32 4.36
N HIS A 179 2.68 -3.00 4.36
CA HIS A 179 3.39 -2.03 5.22
C HIS A 179 3.13 -2.23 6.72
N VAL A 180 2.04 -2.90 7.08
CA VAL A 180 1.66 -3.16 8.48
C VAL A 180 2.03 -4.57 8.91
N ALA A 181 2.14 -5.52 7.99
CA ALA A 181 2.20 -6.94 8.33
C ALA A 181 3.54 -7.62 8.01
N ILE A 182 4.47 -6.98 7.29
CA ILE A 182 5.86 -7.36 7.14
C ILE A 182 6.74 -6.45 7.99
#